data_8e17933ce8de0b3c7844e6108485c4b9
#
_entry.id   8e17933ce8de0b3c7844e6108485c4b9
#
_cell.length_a   1.000
_cell.length_b   1.000
_cell.length_c   1.000
_cell.angle_alpha   90.00
_cell.angle_beta   90.00
_cell.angle_gamma   90.00
#
_symmetry.space_group_name_H-M   'P 1'
#
loop_
_entity.id
_entity.type
_entity.pdbx_description
1 polymer ?
#
loop_
_entity_poly.entity_id
_entity_poly.type
_entity_poly.pdbx_seq_one_letter_code
_entity_poly.pdbx_strand_id
1 'polypeptide(L)'
;MSVSFTHRARPGARIVCAVLLALVALTLTACGGSSGGTSGADFSTPKHISSSAFHADAAQSSNGASIDTSCVNAGYVGAAAANQQRLKFLVTSGQATYSYDLPQDGAAIICPLTFGDGAYQFRVMQNTSGDNYVELLSATASVALSDERAPFTVPNVYCNYTDTSACVKKARELTKGAQNQGDAVKDICQWVVDNVSYDNDKASKLKQATGYVPNPDKTLTSKKGVCFDYASLGAAMLRSVGIPTKIVTGYVSPDQIYHAWIMVYIDGTWKSAQFSVDRNTWSRVDLTFAASGDSKNVGDGKEYTDRYVY
;
A
#
# COMPACT_ATOMS: atom_id res chain seq x y z
N MET A 1 54.98 -32.78 5.34
CA MET A 1 54.75 -34.21 5.67
C MET A 1 53.59 -34.68 4.82
N SER A 2 53.96 -35.49 3.81
CA SER A 2 53.12 -36.11 2.80
C SER A 2 52.84 -37.53 3.26
N VAL A 3 51.60 -38.02 3.23
CA VAL A 3 51.32 -39.44 3.15
C VAL A 3 50.13 -39.67 2.24
N SER A 4 50.43 -40.25 1.11
CA SER A 4 49.56 -40.86 0.12
C SER A 4 49.35 -42.34 0.52
N PHE A 5 48.13 -42.90 0.33
CA PHE A 5 47.97 -44.34 0.14
C PHE A 5 46.86 -44.65 -0.85
N THR A 6 47.22 -45.52 -1.75
CA THR A 6 46.61 -46.02 -2.96
C THR A 6 45.74 -47.26 -2.78
N HIS A 7 44.78 -47.44 -3.66
CA HIS A 7 44.25 -48.65 -4.32
C HIS A 7 43.83 -49.90 -3.52
N ARG A 8 42.64 -50.40 -3.80
CA ARG A 8 42.46 -51.73 -4.43
C ARG A 8 41.03 -51.94 -4.97
N ALA A 9 40.95 -52.23 -6.22
CA ALA A 9 39.81 -52.83 -6.89
C ALA A 9 39.92 -54.39 -6.83
N ARG A 10 38.76 -55.06 -6.85
CA ARG A 10 38.54 -56.38 -7.54
C ARG A 10 37.09 -56.88 -7.40
N PRO A 11 36.65 -57.95 -8.16
CA PRO A 11 35.62 -57.76 -9.19
C PRO A 11 34.43 -58.75 -9.06
N GLY A 12 33.36 -58.44 -9.82
CA GLY A 12 32.64 -59.48 -10.58
C GLY A 12 31.59 -60.33 -9.89
N ALA A 13 30.34 -60.14 -10.28
CA ALA A 13 29.46 -61.26 -10.58
C ALA A 13 28.33 -60.78 -11.53
N ARG A 14 28.35 -61.35 -12.72
CA ARG A 14 27.26 -61.33 -13.69
C ARG A 14 26.20 -62.31 -13.21
N ILE A 15 24.94 -61.91 -13.13
CA ILE A 15 23.78 -62.80 -13.23
C ILE A 15 22.80 -62.17 -14.21
N VAL A 16 22.61 -62.89 -15.30
CA VAL A 16 21.56 -62.73 -16.32
C VAL A 16 20.33 -63.43 -15.78
N CYS A 17 19.16 -62.80 -15.81
CA CYS A 17 17.91 -63.50 -16.12
C CYS A 17 16.71 -62.52 -16.29
N ALA A 18 16.19 -62.67 -17.46
CA ALA A 18 14.78 -62.79 -17.84
C ALA A 18 13.92 -61.52 -17.91
N VAL A 19 13.59 -61.28 -19.12
CA VAL A 19 12.54 -60.46 -19.73
C VAL A 19 11.17 -60.78 -19.12
N LEU A 20 10.48 -59.74 -18.66
CA LEU A 20 9.03 -59.73 -18.57
C LEU A 20 8.57 -58.38 -19.13
N LEU A 21 8.06 -58.43 -20.37
CA LEU A 21 7.31 -57.34 -21.00
C LEU A 21 6.02 -57.14 -20.22
N ALA A 22 5.92 -56.03 -19.49
CA ALA A 22 4.65 -55.46 -19.08
C ALA A 22 4.46 -54.14 -19.90
N LEU A 23 3.57 -54.20 -20.87
CA LEU A 23 3.04 -53.02 -21.54
C LEU A 23 2.30 -52.19 -20.47
N VAL A 24 2.94 -51.14 -19.98
CA VAL A 24 2.24 -50.07 -19.29
C VAL A 24 2.01 -48.97 -20.35
N ALA A 25 0.75 -48.81 -20.73
CA ALA A 25 0.31 -47.68 -21.53
C ALA A 25 0.69 -46.38 -20.79
N LEU A 26 1.73 -45.71 -21.23
CA LEU A 26 2.00 -44.32 -20.84
C LEU A 26 0.89 -43.45 -21.48
N THR A 27 -0.12 -43.13 -20.67
CA THR A 27 -0.92 -41.95 -20.93
C THR A 27 0.03 -40.74 -20.81
N LEU A 28 0.43 -40.22 -21.93
CA LEU A 28 1.02 -38.89 -22.05
C LEU A 28 -0.04 -37.88 -21.61
N THR A 29 -0.14 -37.62 -20.31
CA THR A 29 -0.69 -36.36 -19.83
C THR A 29 0.28 -35.30 -20.30
N ALA A 30 -0.07 -34.64 -21.38
CA ALA A 30 0.54 -33.41 -21.80
C ALA A 30 0.54 -32.48 -20.58
N CYS A 31 1.72 -32.26 -19.98
CA CYS A 31 1.93 -31.12 -19.11
C CYS A 31 1.69 -29.87 -19.96
N GLY A 32 0.46 -29.39 -19.89
CA GLY A 32 0.14 -28.04 -20.32
C GLY A 32 1.12 -27.12 -19.58
N GLY A 33 1.83 -26.29 -20.37
CA GLY A 33 2.73 -25.28 -19.82
C GLY A 33 1.99 -24.52 -18.75
N SER A 34 2.56 -24.46 -17.54
CA SER A 34 2.08 -23.57 -16.49
C SER A 34 2.29 -22.14 -17.00
N SER A 35 1.22 -21.59 -17.56
CA SER A 35 1.05 -20.15 -17.58
C SER A 35 1.16 -19.74 -16.11
N GLY A 36 2.21 -18.97 -15.74
CA GLY A 36 2.39 -18.44 -14.41
C GLY A 36 1.15 -17.69 -13.99
N GLY A 37 0.24 -18.38 -13.31
CA GLY A 37 -0.99 -17.80 -12.80
C GLY A 37 -0.64 -16.85 -11.65
N THR A 38 -1.36 -15.78 -11.55
CA THR A 38 -1.38 -14.92 -10.38
C THR A 38 -1.91 -15.70 -9.18
N SER A 39 -1.47 -15.35 -7.97
CA SER A 39 -1.83 -16.04 -6.73
C SER A 39 -2.78 -15.18 -5.87
N GLY A 40 -3.38 -15.81 -4.87
CA GLY A 40 -4.27 -15.16 -3.92
C GLY A 40 -5.60 -15.89 -3.79
N ALA A 41 -6.38 -15.50 -2.77
CA ALA A 41 -7.74 -15.98 -2.60
C ALA A 41 -8.62 -15.61 -3.80
N ASP A 42 -9.68 -16.38 -4.01
CA ASP A 42 -10.70 -16.09 -5.01
C ASP A 42 -11.16 -14.62 -4.90
N PHE A 43 -11.27 -13.96 -6.02
CA PHE A 43 -11.62 -12.56 -6.06
C PHE A 43 -13.02 -12.32 -6.60
N SER A 44 -13.76 -11.48 -5.90
CA SER A 44 -14.99 -10.89 -6.42
C SER A 44 -15.06 -9.41 -5.99
N THR A 45 -15.36 -8.53 -6.90
CA THR A 45 -15.51 -7.11 -6.58
C THR A 45 -16.64 -6.91 -5.56
N PRO A 46 -16.39 -6.27 -4.41
CA PRO A 46 -17.42 -6.06 -3.39
C PRO A 46 -18.54 -5.15 -3.92
N LYS A 47 -19.77 -5.46 -3.50
CA LYS A 47 -20.96 -4.64 -3.88
C LYS A 47 -20.86 -3.22 -3.31
N HIS A 48 -20.35 -3.11 -2.09
CA HIS A 48 -20.16 -1.84 -1.39
C HIS A 48 -18.69 -1.67 -1.05
N ILE A 49 -18.16 -0.48 -1.24
CA ILE A 49 -16.82 -0.13 -0.80
C ILE A 49 -16.82 0.16 0.71
N SER A 50 -15.69 -0.07 1.36
CA SER A 50 -15.44 0.46 2.69
C SER A 50 -15.38 1.98 2.61
N SER A 51 -15.98 2.65 3.59
CA SER A 51 -16.02 4.11 3.67
C SER A 51 -15.50 4.59 5.03
N SER A 52 -15.11 5.84 5.10
CA SER A 52 -14.80 6.56 6.32
C SER A 52 -15.55 7.87 6.35
N ALA A 53 -15.92 8.34 7.55
CA ALA A 53 -16.63 9.60 7.71
C ALA A 53 -16.20 10.29 9.00
N PHE A 54 -16.32 11.62 9.03
CA PHE A 54 -16.23 12.43 10.23
C PHE A 54 -17.66 12.63 10.80
N HIS A 55 -17.89 12.21 12.05
CA HIS A 55 -19.19 12.31 12.71
C HIS A 55 -19.16 13.49 13.68
N ALA A 56 -19.64 14.63 13.22
CA ALA A 56 -19.60 15.87 13.99
C ALA A 56 -20.36 15.75 15.35
N ASP A 57 -21.46 15.00 15.36
CA ASP A 57 -22.28 14.79 16.57
C ASP A 57 -21.59 13.90 17.62
N ALA A 58 -20.62 13.07 17.21
CA ALA A 58 -19.83 12.21 18.09
C ALA A 58 -18.49 12.84 18.49
N ALA A 59 -18.11 13.94 17.83
CA ALA A 59 -16.81 14.57 18.03
C ALA A 59 -16.75 15.39 19.33
N GLN A 60 -15.63 15.30 20.03
CA GLN A 60 -15.28 16.26 21.07
C GLN A 60 -14.88 17.57 20.41
N SER A 61 -15.39 18.71 20.92
CA SER A 61 -15.13 20.02 20.32
C SER A 61 -14.73 21.06 21.36
N SER A 62 -13.70 21.84 21.07
CA SER A 62 -13.26 23.00 21.87
C SER A 62 -12.37 23.91 21.01
N ASN A 63 -12.39 25.22 21.32
CA ASN A 63 -11.52 26.23 20.69
C ASN A 63 -11.55 26.22 19.14
N GLY A 64 -12.72 25.95 18.56
CA GLY A 64 -12.89 25.87 17.09
C GLY A 64 -12.30 24.60 16.45
N ALA A 65 -11.89 23.62 17.24
CA ALA A 65 -11.39 22.33 16.80
C ALA A 65 -12.32 21.20 17.24
N SER A 66 -12.33 20.10 16.48
CA SER A 66 -13.11 18.90 16.74
C SER A 66 -12.31 17.64 16.46
N ILE A 67 -12.44 16.62 17.31
CA ILE A 67 -11.83 15.30 17.16
C ILE A 67 -12.91 14.25 17.31
N ASP A 68 -13.10 13.43 16.27
CA ASP A 68 -14.03 12.29 16.25
C ASP A 68 -13.27 10.98 16.46
N THR A 69 -13.44 10.39 17.64
CA THR A 69 -12.84 9.09 18.01
C THR A 69 -13.84 7.93 17.92
N SER A 70 -15.04 8.13 17.37
CA SER A 70 -16.09 7.11 17.33
C SER A 70 -15.74 5.88 16.48
N CYS A 71 -14.81 6.02 15.55
CA CYS A 71 -14.41 4.98 14.60
C CYS A 71 -12.98 4.44 14.81
N VAL A 72 -12.39 4.62 16.00
CA VAL A 72 -11.01 4.19 16.26
C VAL A 72 -10.81 2.67 16.10
N ASN A 73 -11.80 1.87 16.43
CA ASN A 73 -11.75 0.40 16.26
C ASN A 73 -12.00 -0.03 14.80
N ALA A 74 -12.52 0.86 13.96
CA ALA A 74 -12.55 0.70 12.51
C ALA A 74 -11.27 1.17 11.82
N GLY A 75 -10.28 1.58 12.60
CA GLY A 75 -8.93 1.90 12.13
C GLY A 75 -8.69 3.35 11.72
N TYR A 76 -9.55 4.29 12.10
CA TYR A 76 -9.36 5.70 11.78
C TYR A 76 -9.88 6.66 12.84
N VAL A 77 -9.40 7.89 12.78
CA VAL A 77 -9.83 9.04 13.60
C VAL A 77 -10.09 10.22 12.68
N GLY A 78 -11.08 11.03 13.00
CA GLY A 78 -11.41 12.26 12.29
C GLY A 78 -10.96 13.51 13.04
N ALA A 79 -10.53 14.55 12.33
CA ALA A 79 -10.28 15.87 12.90
C ALA A 79 -10.71 16.99 11.96
N ALA A 80 -11.24 18.07 12.53
CA ALA A 80 -11.62 19.28 11.82
C ALA A 80 -11.30 20.51 12.67
N ALA A 81 -10.92 21.62 12.05
CA ALA A 81 -10.84 22.91 12.74
C ALA A 81 -10.94 24.06 11.75
N ALA A 82 -11.53 25.19 12.20
CA ALA A 82 -11.53 26.44 11.45
C ALA A 82 -10.61 27.44 12.16
N ASN A 83 -9.61 27.98 11.46
CA ASN A 83 -8.64 28.91 12.03
C ASN A 83 -7.94 29.72 10.94
N GLN A 84 -7.42 30.90 11.29
CA GLN A 84 -6.62 31.73 10.38
C GLN A 84 -5.14 31.32 10.33
N GLN A 85 -4.69 30.57 11.31
CA GLN A 85 -3.31 30.09 11.42
C GLN A 85 -3.19 28.66 10.91
N ARG A 86 -1.97 28.27 10.50
CA ARG A 86 -1.67 26.89 10.09
C ARG A 86 -2.00 25.90 11.22
N LEU A 87 -2.66 24.82 10.86
CA LEU A 87 -3.11 23.79 11.78
C LEU A 87 -2.39 22.47 11.53
N LYS A 88 -2.14 21.74 12.61
CA LYS A 88 -1.66 20.35 12.57
C LYS A 88 -2.58 19.46 13.38
N PHE A 89 -2.74 18.23 12.91
CA PHE A 89 -3.35 17.16 13.68
C PHE A 89 -2.29 16.10 14.00
N LEU A 90 -2.08 15.82 15.27
CA LEU A 90 -1.09 14.84 15.73
C LEU A 90 -1.78 13.58 16.21
N VAL A 91 -1.33 12.44 15.71
CA VAL A 91 -1.75 11.08 16.13
C VAL A 91 -0.55 10.43 16.77
N THR A 92 -0.62 10.17 18.07
CA THR A 92 0.50 9.62 18.87
C THR A 92 0.09 8.29 19.50
N SER A 93 0.97 7.29 19.42
CA SER A 93 0.88 6.05 20.19
C SER A 93 2.27 5.64 20.63
N GLY A 94 2.47 5.41 21.93
CA GLY A 94 3.79 5.18 22.51
C GLY A 94 4.74 6.36 22.25
N GLN A 95 5.86 6.09 21.60
CA GLN A 95 6.85 7.12 21.21
C GLN A 95 6.68 7.62 19.76
N ALA A 96 5.77 7.02 19.00
CA ALA A 96 5.56 7.38 17.60
C ALA A 96 4.50 8.47 17.48
N THR A 97 4.75 9.46 16.62
CA THR A 97 3.81 10.53 16.31
C THR A 97 3.76 10.78 14.81
N TYR A 98 2.56 10.73 14.25
CA TYR A 98 2.27 11.21 12.90
C TYR A 98 1.67 12.60 12.98
N SER A 99 2.12 13.48 12.08
CA SER A 99 1.66 14.86 11.98
C SER A 99 1.02 15.10 10.62
N TYR A 100 -0.24 15.48 10.63
CA TYR A 100 -1.03 15.79 9.44
C TYR A 100 -1.29 17.28 9.35
N ASP A 101 -1.23 17.86 8.15
CA ASP A 101 -1.76 19.21 7.93
C ASP A 101 -3.28 19.16 7.98
N LEU A 102 -3.87 20.03 8.79
CA LEU A 102 -5.32 20.15 8.92
C LEU A 102 -5.78 21.40 8.14
N PRO A 103 -6.81 21.28 7.26
CA PRO A 103 -7.39 22.44 6.58
C PRO A 103 -7.84 23.52 7.57
N GLN A 104 -7.74 24.78 7.15
CA GLN A 104 -8.08 25.93 8.00
C GLN A 104 -9.55 26.35 7.87
N ASP A 105 -10.25 25.80 6.89
CA ASP A 105 -11.65 26.13 6.52
C ASP A 105 -12.70 25.29 7.24
N GLY A 106 -12.29 24.45 8.16
CA GLY A 106 -13.19 23.53 8.88
C GLY A 106 -13.45 22.21 8.18
N ALA A 107 -12.86 21.97 7.01
CA ALA A 107 -12.94 20.69 6.34
C ALA A 107 -12.28 19.59 7.18
N ALA A 108 -13.01 18.50 7.40
CA ALA A 108 -12.48 17.38 8.17
C ALA A 108 -11.49 16.53 7.36
N ILE A 109 -10.49 15.99 8.06
CA ILE A 109 -9.62 14.95 7.55
C ILE A 109 -9.85 13.65 8.31
N ILE A 110 -9.62 12.53 7.64
CA ILE A 110 -9.62 11.19 8.22
C ILE A 110 -8.18 10.67 8.22
N CYS A 111 -7.69 10.29 9.39
CA CYS A 111 -6.33 9.79 9.58
C CYS A 111 -6.34 8.31 9.99
N PRO A 112 -5.56 7.45 9.34
CA PRO A 112 -5.51 6.02 9.67
C PRO A 112 -4.75 5.80 10.99
N LEU A 113 -5.15 4.77 11.75
CA LEU A 113 -4.52 4.35 13.01
C LEU A 113 -3.59 3.16 12.75
N THR A 114 -2.38 3.43 12.30
CA THR A 114 -1.46 2.43 11.77
C THR A 114 -0.43 1.89 12.76
N PHE A 115 -0.51 2.31 14.04
CA PHE A 115 0.36 1.79 15.10
C PHE A 115 -0.21 0.53 15.79
N GLY A 116 -1.36 -0.01 15.31
CA GLY A 116 -2.03 -1.18 15.90
C GLY A 116 -2.83 -0.85 17.16
N ASP A 117 -3.12 -1.90 17.93
CA ASP A 117 -3.87 -1.77 19.19
C ASP A 117 -3.07 -1.02 20.25
N GLY A 118 -3.77 -0.30 21.13
CA GLY A 118 -3.13 0.39 22.24
C GLY A 118 -3.74 1.75 22.56
N ALA A 119 -3.05 2.49 23.43
CA ALA A 119 -3.43 3.84 23.81
C ALA A 119 -2.95 4.86 22.78
N TYR A 120 -3.88 5.71 22.37
CA TYR A 120 -3.61 6.80 21.44
C TYR A 120 -3.94 8.14 22.07
N GLN A 121 -3.16 9.15 21.70
CA GLN A 121 -3.43 10.57 21.97
C GLN A 121 -3.56 11.30 20.64
N PHE A 122 -4.58 12.12 20.55
CA PHE A 122 -4.92 12.97 19.41
C PHE A 122 -4.86 14.42 19.81
N ARG A 123 -4.21 15.29 19.01
CA ARG A 123 -4.09 16.71 19.33
C ARG A 123 -4.26 17.57 18.08
N VAL A 124 -5.13 18.57 18.16
CA VAL A 124 -5.20 19.66 17.18
C VAL A 124 -4.34 20.82 17.67
N MET A 125 -3.41 21.22 16.85
CA MET A 125 -2.37 22.21 17.18
C MET A 125 -2.48 23.40 16.23
N GLN A 126 -2.44 24.62 16.78
CA GLN A 126 -2.41 25.87 16.03
C GLN A 126 -0.99 26.43 16.01
N ASN A 127 -0.51 26.85 14.85
CA ASN A 127 0.76 27.54 14.73
C ASN A 127 0.69 28.94 15.38
N THR A 128 1.72 29.29 16.11
CA THR A 128 1.87 30.62 16.73
C THR A 128 2.94 31.45 16.03
N SER A 129 4.12 30.87 15.79
CA SER A 129 5.21 31.51 15.04
C SER A 129 6.24 30.47 14.63
N GLY A 130 6.74 30.53 13.39
CA GLY A 130 7.72 29.57 12.89
C GLY A 130 7.22 28.12 13.06
N ASP A 131 7.93 27.32 13.82
CA ASP A 131 7.57 25.92 14.12
C ASP A 131 6.97 25.75 15.54
N ASN A 132 6.59 26.83 16.20
CA ASN A 132 5.92 26.77 17.48
C ASN A 132 4.43 26.60 17.32
N TYR A 133 3.83 25.73 18.14
CA TYR A 133 2.42 25.40 18.14
C TYR A 133 1.85 25.41 19.55
N VAL A 134 0.58 25.78 19.66
CA VAL A 134 -0.24 25.67 20.87
C VAL A 134 -1.35 24.67 20.64
N GLU A 135 -1.70 23.89 21.65
CA GLU A 135 -2.80 22.94 21.60
C GLU A 135 -4.14 23.67 21.65
N LEU A 136 -5.05 23.34 20.73
CA LEU A 136 -6.44 23.78 20.75
C LEU A 136 -7.35 22.75 21.41
N LEU A 137 -7.10 21.47 21.12
CA LEU A 137 -7.91 20.37 21.62
C LEU A 137 -7.07 19.10 21.66
N SER A 138 -7.27 18.30 22.71
CA SER A 138 -6.76 16.93 22.79
C SER A 138 -7.85 15.93 23.17
N ALA A 139 -7.67 14.70 22.67
CA ALA A 139 -8.49 13.55 23.01
C ALA A 139 -7.61 12.31 23.15
N THR A 140 -8.09 11.31 23.87
CA THR A 140 -7.42 10.00 23.99
C THR A 140 -8.39 8.88 23.70
N ALA A 141 -7.91 7.75 23.18
CA ALA A 141 -8.69 6.55 23.03
C ALA A 141 -7.82 5.30 23.24
N SER A 142 -8.45 4.24 23.73
CA SER A 142 -7.89 2.89 23.65
C SER A 142 -8.38 2.25 22.37
N VAL A 143 -7.48 1.95 21.45
CA VAL A 143 -7.78 1.34 20.16
C VAL A 143 -7.67 -0.18 20.30
N ALA A 144 -8.73 -0.88 19.87
CA ALA A 144 -8.75 -2.31 19.66
C ALA A 144 -9.32 -2.55 18.26
N LEU A 145 -8.45 -2.71 17.28
CA LEU A 145 -8.84 -2.82 15.89
C LEU A 145 -9.72 -4.05 15.66
N SER A 146 -10.83 -3.87 14.96
CA SER A 146 -11.70 -4.99 14.55
C SER A 146 -10.98 -5.99 13.64
N ASP A 147 -9.98 -5.52 12.92
CA ASP A 147 -9.06 -6.25 12.05
C ASP A 147 -7.77 -5.41 11.94
N GLU A 148 -6.61 -6.02 12.05
CA GLU A 148 -5.30 -5.34 11.90
C GLU A 148 -5.14 -4.61 10.56
N ARG A 149 -5.93 -5.01 9.55
CA ARG A 149 -5.95 -4.42 8.21
C ARG A 149 -6.94 -3.26 8.08
N ALA A 150 -7.81 -3.05 9.06
CA ALA A 150 -8.87 -2.05 9.00
C ALA A 150 -8.38 -0.66 8.55
N PRO A 151 -7.25 -0.11 9.05
CA PRO A 151 -6.73 1.18 8.63
C PRO A 151 -6.39 1.26 7.13
N PHE A 152 -6.17 0.10 6.48
CA PHE A 152 -5.70 -0.03 5.11
C PHE A 152 -6.80 -0.46 4.14
N THR A 153 -8.05 -0.45 4.58
CA THR A 153 -9.22 -0.83 3.77
C THR A 153 -10.16 0.34 3.51
N VAL A 154 -9.99 1.45 4.21
CA VAL A 154 -10.86 2.62 4.16
C VAL A 154 -10.19 3.83 3.51
N PRO A 155 -10.96 4.80 2.98
CA PRO A 155 -10.42 6.08 2.56
C PRO A 155 -9.77 6.83 3.73
N ASN A 156 -8.74 7.61 3.43
CA ASN A 156 -8.11 8.51 4.39
C ASN A 156 -7.56 9.76 3.67
N VAL A 157 -6.95 10.69 4.41
CA VAL A 157 -6.45 11.96 3.89
C VAL A 157 -5.52 11.78 2.68
N TYR A 158 -4.74 10.71 2.61
CA TYR A 158 -3.81 10.45 1.51
C TYR A 158 -4.33 9.47 0.45
N CYS A 159 -5.50 8.92 0.67
CA CYS A 159 -6.14 7.94 -0.21
C CYS A 159 -7.65 8.19 -0.16
N ASN A 160 -8.08 9.37 -0.60
CA ASN A 160 -9.48 9.80 -0.49
C ASN A 160 -10.28 9.39 -1.72
N TYR A 161 -11.39 8.67 -1.49
CA TYR A 161 -12.34 8.25 -2.52
C TYR A 161 -13.72 7.98 -1.92
N THR A 162 -14.72 7.98 -2.79
CA THR A 162 -16.12 7.63 -2.48
C THR A 162 -16.64 6.66 -3.54
N ASP A 163 -17.83 6.10 -3.36
CA ASP A 163 -18.48 5.23 -4.36
C ASP A 163 -18.61 5.88 -5.74
N THR A 164 -18.70 7.20 -5.79
CA THR A 164 -18.87 7.96 -7.03
C THR A 164 -17.56 8.35 -7.69
N SER A 165 -16.43 8.16 -7.04
CA SER A 165 -15.10 8.52 -7.54
C SER A 165 -14.77 7.83 -8.86
N ALA A 166 -14.08 8.56 -9.73
CA ALA A 166 -13.68 8.06 -11.04
C ALA A 166 -12.68 6.90 -10.91
N CYS A 167 -11.77 6.95 -9.95
CA CYS A 167 -10.81 5.88 -9.66
C CYS A 167 -11.50 4.57 -9.21
N VAL A 168 -12.60 4.66 -8.44
CA VAL A 168 -13.41 3.50 -8.03
C VAL A 168 -14.10 2.85 -9.23
N LYS A 169 -14.71 3.65 -10.09
CA LYS A 169 -15.34 3.16 -11.33
C LYS A 169 -14.32 2.47 -12.23
N LYS A 170 -13.14 3.07 -12.37
CA LYS A 170 -12.05 2.50 -13.17
C LYS A 170 -11.51 1.20 -12.57
N ALA A 171 -11.32 1.12 -11.26
CA ALA A 171 -10.90 -0.11 -10.58
C ALA A 171 -11.88 -1.25 -10.83
N ARG A 172 -13.17 -1.01 -10.67
CA ARG A 172 -14.23 -1.99 -10.94
C ARG A 172 -14.27 -2.45 -12.42
N GLU A 173 -13.99 -1.53 -13.35
CA GLU A 173 -13.88 -1.87 -14.77
C GLU A 173 -12.71 -2.84 -15.03
N LEU A 174 -11.54 -2.51 -14.51
CA LEU A 174 -10.31 -3.29 -14.71
C LEU A 174 -10.40 -4.70 -14.13
N THR A 175 -11.04 -4.83 -12.97
CA THR A 175 -11.09 -6.11 -12.23
C THR A 175 -12.25 -7.02 -12.58
N LYS A 176 -13.05 -6.70 -13.63
CA LYS A 176 -14.21 -7.52 -14.04
C LYS A 176 -13.85 -8.96 -14.38
N GLY A 177 -12.65 -9.22 -14.89
CA GLY A 177 -12.17 -10.53 -15.31
C GLY A 177 -11.28 -11.24 -14.29
N ALA A 178 -10.95 -10.57 -13.19
CA ALA A 178 -10.04 -11.10 -12.18
C ALA A 178 -10.63 -12.34 -11.49
N GLN A 179 -9.85 -13.43 -11.43
CA GLN A 179 -10.26 -14.69 -10.80
C GLN A 179 -9.77 -14.78 -9.36
N ASN A 180 -8.66 -14.15 -9.07
CA ASN A 180 -8.04 -14.12 -7.74
C ASN A 180 -7.54 -12.72 -7.40
N GLN A 181 -7.13 -12.51 -6.15
CA GLN A 181 -6.65 -11.21 -5.68
C GLN A 181 -5.43 -10.72 -6.46
N GLY A 182 -4.55 -11.63 -6.86
CA GLY A 182 -3.36 -11.28 -7.65
C GLY A 182 -3.70 -10.75 -9.03
N ASP A 183 -4.74 -11.29 -9.71
CA ASP A 183 -5.23 -10.76 -10.97
C ASP A 183 -5.69 -9.31 -10.80
N ALA A 184 -6.50 -9.04 -9.77
CA ALA A 184 -7.02 -7.70 -9.50
C ALA A 184 -5.90 -6.69 -9.21
N VAL A 185 -4.90 -7.09 -8.42
CA VAL A 185 -3.72 -6.26 -8.15
C VAL A 185 -2.95 -5.98 -9.43
N LYS A 186 -2.69 -7.02 -10.24
CA LYS A 186 -1.97 -6.89 -11.50
C LYS A 186 -2.69 -5.94 -12.46
N ASP A 187 -3.98 -6.13 -12.68
CA ASP A 187 -4.77 -5.35 -13.64
C ASP A 187 -4.78 -3.86 -13.27
N ILE A 188 -4.95 -3.55 -11.98
CA ILE A 188 -4.94 -2.17 -11.49
C ILE A 188 -3.55 -1.55 -11.61
N CYS A 189 -2.53 -2.23 -11.10
CA CYS A 189 -1.18 -1.67 -11.07
C CYS A 189 -0.61 -1.52 -12.48
N GLN A 190 -0.82 -2.50 -13.36
CA GLN A 190 -0.40 -2.40 -14.75
C GLN A 190 -1.06 -1.20 -15.45
N TRP A 191 -2.38 -1.01 -15.21
CA TRP A 191 -3.06 0.15 -15.78
C TRP A 191 -2.44 1.48 -15.30
N VAL A 192 -2.13 1.59 -13.99
CA VAL A 192 -1.50 2.81 -13.45
C VAL A 192 -0.14 3.05 -14.11
N VAL A 193 0.69 2.03 -14.21
CA VAL A 193 2.02 2.09 -14.84
C VAL A 193 1.93 2.54 -16.30
N ASP A 194 1.00 1.98 -17.06
CA ASP A 194 0.88 2.23 -18.49
C ASP A 194 0.22 3.59 -18.83
N ASN A 195 -0.54 4.15 -17.88
CA ASN A 195 -1.38 5.32 -18.17
C ASN A 195 -0.99 6.59 -17.42
N VAL A 196 -0.16 6.51 -16.39
CA VAL A 196 0.29 7.68 -15.61
C VAL A 196 1.76 7.95 -15.93
N SER A 197 2.09 9.18 -16.27
CA SER A 197 3.47 9.63 -16.50
C SER A 197 3.99 10.46 -15.34
N TYR A 198 5.32 10.41 -15.09
CA TYR A 198 5.93 11.15 -14.01
C TYR A 198 5.93 12.65 -14.29
N ASP A 199 5.51 13.44 -13.30
CA ASP A 199 5.41 14.90 -13.40
C ASP A 199 6.65 15.56 -12.78
N ASN A 200 7.68 15.80 -13.60
CA ASN A 200 8.93 16.42 -13.17
C ASN A 200 8.74 17.88 -12.70
N ASP A 201 7.80 18.61 -13.30
CA ASP A 201 7.52 19.99 -12.90
C ASP A 201 6.89 20.04 -11.51
N LYS A 202 5.93 19.15 -11.25
CA LYS A 202 5.33 18.96 -9.92
C LYS A 202 6.37 18.50 -8.91
N ALA A 203 7.20 17.52 -9.24
CA ALA A 203 8.27 17.05 -8.38
C ALA A 203 9.23 18.17 -7.98
N SER A 204 9.61 19.03 -8.91
CA SER A 204 10.47 20.17 -8.65
C SER A 204 9.83 21.19 -7.71
N LYS A 205 8.54 21.46 -7.85
CA LYS A 205 7.78 22.37 -6.96
C LYS A 205 7.65 21.78 -5.56
N LEU A 206 7.44 20.47 -5.45
CA LEU A 206 7.25 19.78 -4.16
C LEU A 206 8.53 19.63 -3.34
N LYS A 207 9.71 19.77 -3.93
CA LYS A 207 10.99 19.73 -3.18
C LYS A 207 11.06 20.74 -2.03
N GLN A 208 10.35 21.86 -2.14
CA GLN A 208 10.33 22.94 -1.14
C GLN A 208 8.96 23.10 -0.47
N ALA A 209 7.99 22.27 -0.84
CA ALA A 209 6.64 22.33 -0.29
C ALA A 209 6.47 21.32 0.84
N THR A 210 5.65 21.67 1.83
CA THR A 210 5.19 20.76 2.90
C THR A 210 3.68 20.57 2.78
N GLY A 211 3.16 19.47 3.34
CA GLY A 211 1.72 19.28 3.44
C GLY A 211 1.03 18.89 2.12
N TYR A 212 1.78 18.37 1.15
CA TYR A 212 1.18 17.89 -0.08
C TYR A 212 0.24 16.70 0.18
N VAL A 213 -1.01 16.83 -0.28
CA VAL A 213 -2.03 15.78 -0.21
C VAL A 213 -2.38 15.35 -1.64
N PRO A 214 -2.15 14.07 -2.01
CA PRO A 214 -2.49 13.56 -3.32
C PRO A 214 -4.01 13.42 -3.48
N ASN A 215 -4.47 13.44 -4.73
CA ASN A 215 -5.87 13.21 -5.08
C ASN A 215 -5.98 12.15 -6.17
N PRO A 216 -6.52 10.94 -5.86
CA PRO A 216 -6.61 9.83 -6.81
C PRO A 216 -7.35 10.17 -8.11
N ASP A 217 -8.52 10.81 -8.02
CA ASP A 217 -9.32 11.14 -9.21
C ASP A 217 -8.61 12.19 -10.09
N LYS A 218 -7.91 13.15 -9.49
CA LYS A 218 -7.12 14.12 -10.24
C LYS A 218 -5.95 13.46 -10.95
N THR A 219 -5.27 12.51 -10.31
CA THR A 219 -4.17 11.74 -10.90
C THR A 219 -4.68 10.86 -12.05
N LEU A 220 -5.81 10.17 -11.85
CA LEU A 220 -6.47 9.38 -12.88
C LEU A 220 -6.78 10.23 -14.13
N THR A 221 -7.35 11.42 -13.93
CA THR A 221 -7.82 12.29 -15.02
C THR A 221 -6.65 12.96 -15.75
N SER A 222 -5.68 13.50 -15.00
CA SER A 222 -4.53 14.18 -15.60
C SER A 222 -3.51 13.22 -16.23
N LYS A 223 -3.52 11.96 -15.80
CA LYS A 223 -2.52 10.94 -16.17
C LYS A 223 -1.08 11.41 -15.88
N LYS A 224 -0.91 12.24 -14.86
CA LYS A 224 0.38 12.76 -14.42
C LYS A 224 0.44 12.83 -12.90
N GLY A 225 1.60 12.48 -12.33
CA GLY A 225 1.80 12.55 -10.89
C GLY A 225 3.24 12.29 -10.46
N VAL A 226 3.52 12.54 -9.17
CA VAL A 226 4.75 12.13 -8.50
C VAL A 226 4.53 10.79 -7.79
N CYS A 227 5.57 10.21 -7.22
CA CYS A 227 5.50 8.90 -6.53
C CYS A 227 4.31 8.79 -5.56
N PHE A 228 4.03 9.83 -4.80
CA PHE A 228 2.91 9.83 -3.85
C PHE A 228 1.54 9.82 -4.55
N ASP A 229 1.41 10.44 -5.72
CA ASP A 229 0.17 10.37 -6.53
C ASP A 229 -0.06 8.97 -7.08
N TYR A 230 1.00 8.30 -7.57
CA TYR A 230 0.93 6.91 -8.03
C TYR A 230 0.50 5.97 -6.90
N ALA A 231 1.14 6.09 -5.74
CA ALA A 231 0.82 5.27 -4.57
C ALA A 231 -0.62 5.51 -4.09
N SER A 232 -1.05 6.78 -4.04
CA SER A 232 -2.40 7.17 -3.66
C SER A 232 -3.46 6.63 -4.62
N LEU A 233 -3.25 6.77 -5.93
CA LEU A 233 -4.17 6.24 -6.94
C LEU A 233 -4.24 4.71 -6.88
N GLY A 234 -3.10 4.04 -6.84
CA GLY A 234 -3.03 2.58 -6.72
C GLY A 234 -3.75 2.08 -5.46
N ALA A 235 -3.50 2.70 -4.31
CA ALA A 235 -4.15 2.33 -3.06
C ALA A 235 -5.67 2.60 -3.08
N ALA A 236 -6.12 3.74 -3.62
CA ALA A 236 -7.54 4.05 -3.74
C ALA A 236 -8.28 3.02 -4.60
N MET A 237 -7.70 2.67 -5.74
CA MET A 237 -8.27 1.67 -6.64
C MET A 237 -8.33 0.28 -5.99
N LEU A 238 -7.25 -0.17 -5.35
CA LEU A 238 -7.16 -1.48 -4.70
C LEU A 238 -8.08 -1.58 -3.47
N ARG A 239 -8.07 -0.60 -2.57
CA ARG A 239 -8.98 -0.56 -1.41
C ARG A 239 -10.45 -0.58 -1.85
N SER A 240 -10.79 0.15 -2.91
CA SER A 240 -12.18 0.21 -3.42
C SER A 240 -12.70 -1.11 -3.99
N VAL A 241 -11.82 -2.04 -4.31
CA VAL A 241 -12.16 -3.41 -4.72
C VAL A 241 -11.89 -4.46 -3.63
N GLY A 242 -11.67 -4.02 -2.39
CA GLY A 242 -11.57 -4.91 -1.22
C GLY A 242 -10.18 -5.48 -0.96
N ILE A 243 -9.13 -4.94 -1.58
CA ILE A 243 -7.75 -5.37 -1.33
C ILE A 243 -7.08 -4.41 -0.35
N PRO A 244 -6.78 -4.85 0.89
CA PRO A 244 -6.10 -4.00 1.87
C PRO A 244 -4.76 -3.54 1.32
N THR A 245 -4.52 -2.22 1.36
CA THR A 245 -3.35 -1.61 0.73
C THR A 245 -2.76 -0.51 1.61
N LYS A 246 -1.49 -0.64 1.97
CA LYS A 246 -0.71 0.41 2.63
C LYS A 246 -0.13 1.36 1.59
N ILE A 247 -0.13 2.65 1.88
CA ILE A 247 0.78 3.61 1.25
C ILE A 247 1.96 3.74 2.20
N VAL A 248 3.15 3.51 1.70
CA VAL A 248 4.40 3.63 2.47
C VAL A 248 5.22 4.76 1.90
N THR A 249 5.77 5.59 2.76
CA THR A 249 6.78 6.59 2.38
C THR A 249 8.05 6.36 3.17
N GLY A 250 9.19 6.61 2.54
CA GLY A 250 10.48 6.34 3.15
C GLY A 250 11.62 6.70 2.23
N TYR A 251 12.76 6.05 2.41
CA TYR A 251 13.97 6.31 1.65
C TYR A 251 14.38 5.10 0.83
N VAL A 252 14.87 5.35 -0.38
CA VAL A 252 15.38 4.33 -1.31
C VAL A 252 16.88 4.54 -1.50
N SER A 253 17.66 3.46 -1.31
CA SER A 253 19.10 3.44 -1.59
C SER A 253 19.38 3.39 -3.10
N PRO A 254 20.60 3.81 -3.58
CA PRO A 254 21.73 4.27 -2.75
C PRO A 254 21.61 5.75 -2.33
N ASP A 255 20.82 6.56 -3.03
CA ASP A 255 20.86 8.03 -2.91
C ASP A 255 19.96 8.57 -1.77
N GLN A 256 19.36 7.69 -0.98
CA GLN A 256 18.43 8.07 0.11
C GLN A 256 17.31 9.00 -0.39
N ILE A 257 16.79 8.71 -1.58
CA ILE A 257 15.70 9.49 -2.18
C ILE A 257 14.42 9.22 -1.39
N TYR A 258 13.77 10.29 -0.92
CA TYR A 258 12.46 10.18 -0.29
C TYR A 258 11.41 9.81 -1.33
N HIS A 259 10.70 8.71 -1.09
CA HIS A 259 9.86 8.06 -2.08
C HIS A 259 8.56 7.52 -1.48
N ALA A 260 7.60 7.17 -2.32
CA ALA A 260 6.34 6.55 -1.92
C ALA A 260 6.04 5.32 -2.78
N TRP A 261 5.55 4.25 -2.12
CA TRP A 261 5.15 2.99 -2.77
C TRP A 261 3.95 2.37 -2.05
N ILE A 262 3.46 1.25 -2.53
CA ILE A 262 2.36 0.52 -1.90
C ILE A 262 2.78 -0.88 -1.47
N MET A 263 2.08 -1.39 -0.44
CA MET A 263 2.09 -2.80 -0.05
C MET A 263 0.66 -3.31 -0.03
N VAL A 264 0.44 -4.49 -0.58
CA VAL A 264 -0.88 -5.12 -0.65
C VAL A 264 -0.93 -6.34 0.25
N TYR A 265 -2.12 -6.63 0.81
CA TYR A 265 -2.34 -7.83 1.61
C TYR A 265 -3.08 -8.87 0.77
N ILE A 266 -2.36 -9.93 0.39
CA ILE A 266 -2.90 -11.08 -0.33
C ILE A 266 -2.28 -12.36 0.24
N ASP A 267 -2.98 -13.49 0.15
CA ASP A 267 -2.54 -14.79 0.69
C ASP A 267 -2.16 -14.74 2.19
N GLY A 268 -2.89 -13.97 2.98
CA GLY A 268 -2.64 -13.87 4.42
C GLY A 268 -1.37 -13.11 4.82
N THR A 269 -0.71 -12.41 3.90
CA THR A 269 0.53 -11.66 4.16
C THR A 269 0.58 -10.31 3.45
N TRP A 270 1.32 -9.36 4.05
CA TRP A 270 1.67 -8.11 3.38
C TRP A 270 2.77 -8.39 2.35
N LYS A 271 2.46 -8.09 1.10
CA LYS A 271 3.43 -8.18 -0.01
C LYS A 271 3.69 -6.77 -0.53
N SER A 272 4.95 -6.41 -0.64
CA SER A 272 5.30 -5.30 -1.52
C SER A 272 4.86 -5.73 -2.91
N ALA A 273 3.89 -5.00 -3.48
CA ALA A 273 3.42 -5.35 -4.80
C ALA A 273 4.56 -5.04 -5.77
N GLN A 274 5.29 -6.04 -6.17
CA GLN A 274 6.33 -5.96 -7.19
C GLN A 274 5.73 -6.49 -8.49
N PHE A 275 5.72 -5.68 -9.55
CA PHE A 275 5.48 -6.19 -10.88
C PHE A 275 6.78 -6.17 -11.68
N SER A 276 7.17 -7.30 -12.21
CA SER A 276 8.02 -7.32 -13.37
C SER A 276 7.12 -7.09 -14.59
N VAL A 277 7.54 -6.23 -15.49
CA VAL A 277 6.94 -6.03 -16.80
C VAL A 277 7.05 -7.30 -17.66
N ASP A 278 7.86 -8.25 -17.25
CA ASP A 278 7.89 -9.62 -17.77
C ASP A 278 6.77 -10.45 -17.15
N ARG A 279 5.91 -10.98 -17.97
CA ARG A 279 4.61 -11.61 -17.72
C ARG A 279 4.55 -12.74 -16.69
N ASN A 280 5.62 -13.08 -15.97
CA ASN A 280 5.69 -14.29 -15.16
C ASN A 280 6.40 -14.19 -13.79
N THR A 281 6.83 -13.02 -13.33
CA THR A 281 7.48 -12.90 -12.01
C THR A 281 7.03 -11.67 -11.25
N TRP A 282 6.70 -11.88 -9.97
CA TRP A 282 6.34 -10.79 -9.04
C TRP A 282 7.60 -10.07 -8.60
N SER A 283 7.71 -8.81 -8.92
CA SER A 283 8.72 -7.93 -8.35
C SER A 283 8.07 -6.72 -7.67
N ARG A 284 8.70 -6.11 -6.66
CA ARG A 284 8.17 -4.98 -5.88
C ARG A 284 7.61 -3.89 -6.79
N VAL A 285 6.34 -3.45 -6.59
CA VAL A 285 5.80 -2.36 -7.38
C VAL A 285 6.04 -1.06 -6.69
N ASP A 286 7.11 -0.48 -7.09
CA ASP A 286 7.19 0.94 -7.19
C ASP A 286 6.53 1.35 -8.53
N LEU A 287 5.29 1.79 -8.47
CA LEU A 287 4.52 2.17 -9.65
C LEU A 287 5.24 3.27 -10.47
N THR A 288 6.07 4.06 -9.81
CA THR A 288 6.82 5.16 -10.40
C THR A 288 8.02 4.65 -11.18
N PHE A 289 8.83 3.78 -10.60
CA PHE A 289 9.98 3.17 -11.29
C PHE A 289 9.53 2.24 -12.41
N ALA A 290 8.45 1.49 -12.23
CA ALA A 290 7.86 0.68 -13.28
C ALA A 290 7.41 1.53 -14.49
N ALA A 291 6.80 2.69 -14.25
CA ALA A 291 6.36 3.62 -15.30
C ALA A 291 7.54 4.32 -16.03
N SER A 292 8.68 4.50 -15.36
CA SER A 292 9.87 5.11 -15.97
C SER A 292 10.66 4.16 -16.88
N GLY A 293 10.33 2.88 -16.90
CA GLY A 293 11.07 1.85 -17.65
C GLY A 293 12.42 1.50 -17.02
N ASP A 294 12.72 2.01 -15.82
CA ASP A 294 13.98 1.76 -15.12
C ASP A 294 13.90 0.49 -14.28
N SER A 295 13.79 -0.64 -14.97
CA SER A 295 13.72 -1.97 -14.35
C SER A 295 14.97 -2.35 -13.55
N LYS A 296 16.06 -1.58 -13.67
CA LYS A 296 17.31 -1.82 -12.93
C LYS A 296 17.24 -1.35 -11.48
N ASN A 297 16.32 -0.43 -11.15
CA ASN A 297 16.14 0.13 -9.81
C ASN A 297 14.96 -0.49 -9.04
N VAL A 298 14.34 -1.51 -9.58
CA VAL A 298 13.36 -2.32 -8.85
C VAL A 298 14.13 -3.37 -8.05
N GLY A 299 14.70 -2.96 -6.91
CA GLY A 299 15.55 -3.81 -6.07
C GLY A 299 14.78 -4.95 -5.38
N ASP A 300 15.52 -5.86 -4.74
CA ASP A 300 15.01 -7.01 -3.98
C ASP A 300 14.34 -6.63 -2.63
N GLY A 301 14.11 -5.34 -2.41
CA GLY A 301 13.48 -4.80 -1.20
C GLY A 301 14.42 -4.45 -0.06
N LYS A 302 15.70 -4.75 -0.17
CA LYS A 302 16.69 -4.44 0.88
C LYS A 302 17.12 -2.98 0.89
N GLU A 303 16.79 -2.26 -0.17
CA GLU A 303 17.19 -0.87 -0.41
C GLU A 303 16.16 0.15 0.05
N TYR A 304 15.03 -0.28 0.64
CA TYR A 304 13.94 0.57 1.09
C TYR A 304 13.91 0.64 2.62
N THR A 305 13.81 1.86 3.13
CA THR A 305 13.63 2.12 4.56
C THR A 305 12.30 2.84 4.77
N ASP A 306 11.35 2.14 5.39
CA ASP A 306 10.02 2.69 5.69
C ASP A 306 10.15 3.81 6.73
N ARG A 307 9.41 4.90 6.54
CA ARG A 307 9.31 6.00 7.49
C ARG A 307 7.89 6.19 8.00
N TYR A 308 6.92 6.25 7.10
CA TYR A 308 5.50 6.39 7.42
C TYR A 308 4.67 5.38 6.66
N VAL A 309 3.60 4.88 7.29
CA VAL A 309 2.64 3.94 6.73
C VAL A 309 1.23 4.52 6.89
N TYR A 310 0.47 4.57 5.77
CA TYR A 310 -0.86 5.17 5.73
C TYR A 310 -1.89 4.23 5.14
#